data_5ae91263f84ea8416c218a96eeb14f32
#
_entry.id   5ae91263f84ea8416c218a96eeb14f32
#
_cell.length_a   1.000
_cell.length_b   1.000
_cell.length_c   1.000
_cell.angle_alpha   90.00
_cell.angle_beta   90.00
_cell.angle_gamma   90.00
#
_symmetry.space_group_name_H-M   'P 1'
#
loop_
_entity.id
_entity.type
_entity.pdbx_description
1 polymer ?
#
loop_
_entity_poly.entity_id
_entity_poly.type
_entity_poly.pdbx_seq_one_letter_code
_entity_poly.pdbx_strand_id
1 'polypeptide(L)'
;MLSIINKNIIVITLSSILFLTNNAFGKEEKKFKVITTFTVIADMAKNVAGDVAIVESITKPGAEIHGYSPTPRDILRAQDSDLILWNGLNLELWFKQFFINLKNVPSITLSDGVVPMGINEGAYKGKPNPHAWMSQESAMIYIDNIVKGFSKYDPKNAKVYLRNGKKYKEKVSSIIQPLKEAILKIPENKRWLVSCEGAFSYLARDFKLKELYLWPINSEQQGTPQQVRKVIDGVNNNNIEVIFCESTVNNDPAKQVARETSANYGGFLYVDSLSKYDGPVPTYLELLRVTSETIVSGLLGNNK
;
A
#
# COMPACT_ATOMS: atom_id res chain seq x y z
N MET A 1 47.28 31.19 90.00
CA MET A 1 45.85 31.47 89.92
C MET A 1 45.32 30.97 88.58
N LEU A 2 44.69 29.81 88.63
CA LEU A 2 44.38 29.04 87.47
C LEU A 2 43.02 29.49 86.83
N SER A 3 43.07 29.77 85.54
CA SER A 3 41.91 29.99 84.69
C SER A 3 41.41 28.66 84.08
N ILE A 4 40.19 28.31 84.35
CA ILE A 4 39.51 27.09 83.81
C ILE A 4 38.91 27.42 82.46
N ILE A 5 39.41 26.78 81.39
CA ILE A 5 38.88 26.89 80.06
C ILE A 5 37.80 25.82 79.90
N ASN A 6 36.54 26.26 79.64
CA ASN A 6 35.41 25.41 79.34
C ASN A 6 35.40 25.06 77.83
N LYS A 7 35.58 23.80 77.50
CA LYS A 7 35.44 23.29 76.12
C LYS A 7 34.03 22.87 75.85
N ASN A 8 33.31 23.67 75.10
CA ASN A 8 32.01 23.24 74.51
C ASN A 8 32.29 22.33 73.32
N ILE A 9 31.91 21.07 73.43
CA ILE A 9 31.88 20.09 72.32
C ILE A 9 30.56 20.27 71.58
N ILE A 10 30.64 20.77 70.37
CA ILE A 10 29.53 20.80 69.44
C ILE A 10 29.47 19.43 68.74
N VAL A 11 28.48 18.62 69.07
CA VAL A 11 28.20 17.39 68.37
C VAL A 11 27.35 17.72 67.10
N ILE A 12 28.01 17.68 65.96
CA ILE A 12 27.30 17.80 64.63
C ILE A 12 26.78 16.42 64.27
N THR A 13 25.49 16.19 64.46
CA THR A 13 24.80 15.01 63.92
C THR A 13 24.62 15.19 62.41
N LEU A 14 25.41 14.45 61.64
CA LEU A 14 25.27 14.37 60.19
C LEU A 14 24.06 13.46 59.87
N SER A 15 22.87 14.04 59.61
CA SER A 15 21.73 13.33 59.07
C SER A 15 21.99 13.02 57.62
N SER A 16 22.39 11.78 57.33
CA SER A 16 22.50 11.23 55.97
C SER A 16 21.12 11.02 55.42
N ILE A 17 20.62 11.99 54.65
CA ILE A 17 19.42 11.82 53.81
C ILE A 17 19.81 10.96 52.62
N LEU A 18 19.53 9.65 52.70
CA LEU A 18 19.59 8.76 51.55
C LEU A 18 18.46 9.16 50.58
N PHE A 19 18.78 9.94 49.55
CA PHE A 19 17.94 10.05 48.37
C PHE A 19 17.95 8.69 47.65
N LEU A 20 16.96 7.86 47.94
CA LEU A 20 16.59 6.73 47.08
C LEU A 20 16.07 7.31 45.77
N THR A 21 16.96 7.59 44.81
CA THR A 21 16.58 7.78 43.42
C THR A 21 16.08 6.43 42.94
N ASN A 22 14.77 6.22 43.04
CA ASN A 22 14.09 5.19 42.26
C ASN A 22 14.29 5.54 40.78
N ASN A 23 15.40 5.09 40.22
CA ASN A 23 15.51 4.91 38.77
C ASN A 23 14.53 3.81 38.42
N ALA A 24 13.25 4.17 38.27
CA ALA A 24 12.31 3.38 37.54
C ALA A 24 12.84 3.38 36.09
N PHE A 25 13.74 2.45 35.77
CA PHE A 25 13.94 2.00 34.41
C PHE A 25 12.59 1.44 33.99
N GLY A 26 11.74 2.31 33.44
CA GLY A 26 10.53 1.91 32.75
C GLY A 26 10.97 0.90 31.70
N LYS A 27 10.63 -0.38 31.88
CA LYS A 27 10.82 -1.41 30.87
C LYS A 27 10.14 -0.85 29.63
N GLU A 28 10.91 -0.50 28.62
CA GLU A 28 10.38 0.06 27.37
C GLU A 28 9.37 -0.97 26.84
N GLU A 29 8.10 -0.62 26.90
CA GLU A 29 7.01 -1.55 26.58
C GLU A 29 7.14 -1.91 25.11
N LYS A 30 7.32 -3.21 24.80
CA LYS A 30 7.45 -3.70 23.41
C LYS A 30 6.25 -3.20 22.61
N LYS A 31 6.50 -2.37 21.60
CA LYS A 31 5.47 -1.90 20.69
C LYS A 31 4.90 -3.07 19.89
N PHE A 32 3.60 -3.03 19.65
CA PHE A 32 2.90 -3.95 18.74
C PHE A 32 3.56 -3.90 17.36
N LYS A 33 4.02 -5.05 16.87
CA LYS A 33 4.77 -5.15 15.61
C LYS A 33 3.94 -5.88 14.55
N VAL A 34 3.76 -5.22 13.41
CA VAL A 34 2.97 -5.70 12.28
C VAL A 34 3.85 -5.84 11.05
N ILE A 35 3.75 -6.97 10.38
CA ILE A 35 4.35 -7.20 9.06
C ILE A 35 3.25 -7.20 8.01
N THR A 36 3.53 -6.60 6.86
CA THR A 36 2.66 -6.61 5.69
C THR A 36 3.39 -7.24 4.51
N THR A 37 2.66 -7.78 3.56
CA THR A 37 3.24 -8.43 2.38
C THR A 37 3.90 -7.42 1.44
N PHE A 38 3.31 -6.23 1.25
CA PHE A 38 3.85 -5.22 0.33
C PHE A 38 3.65 -3.78 0.81
N THR A 39 4.32 -2.87 0.13
CA THR A 39 4.52 -1.48 0.59
C THR A 39 3.23 -0.67 0.66
N VAL A 40 2.25 -0.91 -0.24
CA VAL A 40 0.99 -0.17 -0.29
C VAL A 40 0.18 -0.38 0.99
N ILE A 41 -0.07 -1.66 1.36
CA ILE A 41 -0.80 -1.96 2.59
C ILE A 41 0.02 -1.66 3.84
N ALA A 42 1.37 -1.63 3.73
CA ALA A 42 2.23 -1.15 4.82
C ALA A 42 1.96 0.33 5.14
N ASP A 43 1.85 1.18 4.12
CA ASP A 43 1.56 2.60 4.32
C ASP A 43 0.15 2.80 4.89
N MET A 44 -0.85 2.09 4.36
CA MET A 44 -2.21 2.11 4.93
C MET A 44 -2.20 1.75 6.42
N ALA A 45 -1.50 0.68 6.77
CA ALA A 45 -1.36 0.21 8.15
C ALA A 45 -0.58 1.20 9.04
N LYS A 46 0.48 1.85 8.52
CA LYS A 46 1.22 2.91 9.24
C LYS A 46 0.33 4.11 9.57
N ASN A 47 -0.52 4.52 8.63
CA ASN A 47 -1.45 5.62 8.86
C ASN A 47 -2.50 5.30 9.95
N VAL A 48 -2.91 4.04 10.07
CA VAL A 48 -3.79 3.58 11.16
C VAL A 48 -3.01 3.44 12.47
N ALA A 49 -1.80 2.89 12.43
CA ALA A 49 -0.93 2.68 13.58
C ALA A 49 -0.54 3.99 14.28
N GLY A 50 -0.21 5.03 13.52
CA GLY A 50 0.47 6.19 14.06
C GLY A 50 1.77 5.78 14.74
N ASP A 51 2.05 6.35 15.92
CA ASP A 51 3.28 6.09 16.66
C ASP A 51 3.19 4.92 17.66
N VAL A 52 1.99 4.30 17.81
CA VAL A 52 1.75 3.29 18.86
C VAL A 52 2.08 1.86 18.42
N ALA A 53 2.30 1.62 17.14
CA ALA A 53 2.73 0.32 16.61
C ALA A 53 3.84 0.49 15.58
N ILE A 54 4.60 -0.59 15.34
CA ILE A 54 5.64 -0.67 14.31
C ILE A 54 5.06 -1.44 13.13
N VAL A 55 5.13 -0.87 11.93
CA VAL A 55 4.66 -1.52 10.69
C VAL A 55 5.81 -1.61 9.70
N GLU A 56 6.09 -2.81 9.22
CA GLU A 56 7.11 -3.09 8.21
C GLU A 56 6.50 -3.84 7.02
N SER A 57 7.10 -3.67 5.84
CA SER A 57 6.76 -4.43 4.64
C SER A 57 7.75 -5.54 4.37
N ILE A 58 7.30 -6.69 3.88
CA ILE A 58 8.18 -7.75 3.36
C ILE A 58 8.87 -7.26 2.09
N THR A 59 8.10 -6.84 1.10
CA THR A 59 8.68 -6.31 -0.13
C THR A 59 9.26 -4.91 0.07
N LYS A 60 10.23 -4.57 -0.76
CA LYS A 60 10.85 -3.23 -0.79
C LYS A 60 10.11 -2.32 -1.77
N PRO A 61 10.26 -0.99 -1.63
CA PRO A 61 9.78 -0.04 -2.62
C PRO A 61 10.28 -0.37 -4.03
N GLY A 62 9.37 -0.34 -5.01
CA GLY A 62 9.63 -0.68 -6.42
C GLY A 62 9.64 -2.17 -6.74
N ALA A 63 9.45 -3.06 -5.75
CA ALA A 63 9.42 -4.48 -6.01
C ALA A 63 8.06 -4.92 -6.59
N GLU A 64 8.12 -5.85 -7.55
CA GLU A 64 6.98 -6.58 -8.06
C GLU A 64 6.49 -7.56 -6.98
N ILE A 65 5.16 -7.66 -6.78
CA ILE A 65 4.55 -8.44 -5.70
C ILE A 65 4.05 -9.82 -6.13
N HIS A 66 3.59 -9.99 -7.36
CA HIS A 66 2.96 -11.22 -7.81
C HIS A 66 3.93 -12.40 -7.83
N GLY A 67 5.13 -12.19 -8.39
CA GLY A 67 6.19 -13.17 -8.49
C GLY A 67 7.25 -13.11 -7.39
N TYR A 68 6.97 -12.43 -6.27
CA TYR A 68 7.94 -12.28 -5.20
C TYR A 68 8.35 -13.62 -4.59
N SER A 69 9.65 -13.79 -4.36
CA SER A 69 10.21 -14.98 -3.69
C SER A 69 10.74 -14.58 -2.31
N PRO A 70 10.04 -14.93 -1.21
CA PRO A 70 10.46 -14.60 0.14
C PRO A 70 11.82 -15.23 0.49
N THR A 71 12.65 -14.43 1.15
CA THR A 71 13.96 -14.88 1.64
C THR A 71 13.86 -15.42 3.07
N PRO A 72 14.85 -16.20 3.55
CA PRO A 72 14.91 -16.62 4.96
C PRO A 72 14.85 -15.44 5.94
N ARG A 73 15.40 -14.28 5.57
CA ARG A 73 15.33 -13.06 6.39
C ARG A 73 13.91 -12.51 6.50
N ASP A 74 13.11 -12.60 5.43
CA ASP A 74 11.72 -12.17 5.46
C ASP A 74 10.90 -13.07 6.39
N ILE A 75 11.16 -14.37 6.39
CA ILE A 75 10.55 -15.33 7.30
C ILE A 75 10.89 -14.98 8.76
N LEU A 76 12.16 -14.72 9.07
CA LEU A 76 12.57 -14.35 10.43
C LEU A 76 11.92 -13.05 10.89
N ARG A 77 11.85 -12.03 10.03
CA ARG A 77 11.18 -10.76 10.35
C ARG A 77 9.69 -10.94 10.64
N ALA A 78 9.03 -11.81 9.88
CA ALA A 78 7.61 -12.08 10.07
C ALA A 78 7.35 -12.95 11.30
N GLN A 79 8.23 -13.90 11.65
CA GLN A 79 8.14 -14.68 12.90
C GLN A 79 8.23 -13.81 14.16
N ASP A 80 8.98 -12.71 14.12
CA ASP A 80 9.13 -11.76 15.22
C ASP A 80 8.02 -10.69 15.24
N SER A 81 6.93 -10.89 14.51
CA SER A 81 5.80 -9.99 14.49
C SER A 81 4.61 -10.51 15.34
N ASP A 82 3.77 -9.57 15.77
CA ASP A 82 2.55 -9.88 16.54
C ASP A 82 1.33 -10.06 15.62
N LEU A 83 1.40 -9.58 14.36
CA LEU A 83 0.34 -9.69 13.35
C LEU A 83 0.92 -9.60 11.94
N ILE A 84 0.31 -10.32 10.99
CA ILE A 84 0.60 -10.21 9.56
C ILE A 84 -0.64 -9.72 8.82
N LEU A 85 -0.46 -8.75 7.93
CA LEU A 85 -1.47 -8.28 7.01
C LEU A 85 -1.10 -8.67 5.58
N TRP A 86 -2.06 -9.21 4.85
CA TRP A 86 -1.89 -9.59 3.45
C TRP A 86 -3.14 -9.24 2.63
N ASN A 87 -2.98 -9.11 1.31
CA ASN A 87 -4.07 -8.70 0.44
C ASN A 87 -5.16 -9.77 0.29
N GLY A 88 -4.77 -10.98 -0.04
CA GLY A 88 -5.69 -12.01 -0.53
C GLY A 88 -6.02 -11.86 -2.02
N LEU A 89 -7.18 -12.36 -2.46
CA LEU A 89 -7.66 -12.33 -3.85
C LEU A 89 -6.61 -12.89 -4.85
N ASN A 90 -5.76 -13.82 -4.42
CA ASN A 90 -4.66 -14.43 -5.20
C ASN A 90 -3.54 -13.46 -5.61
N LEU A 91 -3.32 -12.34 -4.91
CA LEU A 91 -2.18 -11.47 -5.16
C LEU A 91 -0.87 -12.20 -4.83
N GLU A 92 -0.75 -12.62 -3.58
CA GLU A 92 0.46 -13.26 -3.06
C GLU A 92 0.33 -14.80 -3.16
N LEU A 93 0.48 -15.37 -4.36
CA LEU A 93 0.43 -16.84 -4.55
C LEU A 93 1.51 -17.57 -3.74
N TRP A 94 2.65 -16.91 -3.52
CA TRP A 94 3.76 -17.37 -2.71
C TRP A 94 3.43 -17.42 -1.19
N PHE A 95 2.41 -16.70 -0.74
CA PHE A 95 2.13 -16.51 0.67
C PHE A 95 1.78 -17.80 1.42
N LYS A 96 1.04 -18.71 0.80
CA LYS A 96 0.67 -19.99 1.43
C LYS A 96 1.91 -20.82 1.81
N GLN A 97 2.94 -20.85 0.96
CA GLN A 97 4.20 -21.54 1.25
C GLN A 97 4.99 -20.82 2.35
N PHE A 98 4.91 -19.51 2.37
CA PHE A 98 5.53 -18.66 3.39
C PHE A 98 4.93 -18.92 4.77
N PHE A 99 3.60 -19.03 4.88
CA PHE A 99 2.89 -19.27 6.15
C PHE A 99 3.13 -20.62 6.78
N ILE A 100 3.46 -21.66 6.01
CA ILE A 100 3.80 -22.96 6.58
C ILE A 100 4.96 -22.84 7.58
N ASN A 101 5.82 -21.85 7.37
CA ASN A 101 6.99 -21.60 8.21
C ASN A 101 6.72 -20.61 9.36
N LEU A 102 5.56 -19.94 9.38
CA LEU A 102 5.19 -18.94 10.40
C LEU A 102 4.23 -19.54 11.43
N LYS A 103 4.76 -20.39 12.31
CA LYS A 103 3.98 -20.98 13.39
C LYS A 103 3.57 -19.91 14.40
N ASN A 104 2.26 -19.82 14.68
CA ASN A 104 1.66 -19.00 15.75
C ASN A 104 1.58 -17.48 15.55
N VAL A 105 1.86 -16.93 14.38
CA VAL A 105 1.60 -15.52 14.10
C VAL A 105 0.23 -15.36 13.44
N PRO A 106 -0.72 -14.62 14.02
CA PRO A 106 -2.03 -14.39 13.41
C PRO A 106 -1.91 -13.58 12.13
N SER A 107 -2.86 -13.79 11.21
CA SER A 107 -2.92 -13.03 9.97
C SER A 107 -4.32 -12.53 9.66
N ILE A 108 -4.40 -11.45 8.89
CA ILE A 108 -5.64 -10.83 8.42
C ILE A 108 -5.55 -10.59 6.92
N THR A 109 -6.58 -11.03 6.21
CA THR A 109 -6.82 -10.72 4.80
C THR A 109 -7.48 -9.34 4.72
N LEU A 110 -6.81 -8.38 4.08
CA LEU A 110 -7.33 -7.01 4.01
C LEU A 110 -8.50 -6.85 3.03
N SER A 111 -8.59 -7.71 2.03
CA SER A 111 -9.70 -7.70 1.06
C SER A 111 -10.97 -8.42 1.56
N ASP A 112 -11.01 -8.94 2.77
CA ASP A 112 -12.23 -9.54 3.33
C ASP A 112 -13.39 -8.53 3.34
N GLY A 113 -14.50 -8.91 2.72
CA GLY A 113 -15.66 -8.04 2.53
C GLY A 113 -15.68 -7.22 1.23
N VAL A 114 -14.61 -7.24 0.44
CA VAL A 114 -14.62 -6.66 -0.92
C VAL A 114 -15.42 -7.56 -1.85
N VAL A 115 -16.28 -6.98 -2.70
CA VAL A 115 -16.91 -7.67 -3.81
C VAL A 115 -15.90 -7.80 -4.95
N PRO A 116 -15.37 -9.00 -5.24
CA PRO A 116 -14.28 -9.14 -6.19
C PRO A 116 -14.74 -8.96 -7.63
N MET A 117 -13.91 -8.30 -8.43
CA MET A 117 -14.05 -8.29 -9.90
C MET A 117 -13.32 -9.49 -10.49
N GLY A 118 -13.86 -10.09 -11.54
CA GLY A 118 -13.22 -11.22 -12.23
C GLY A 118 -12.18 -10.76 -13.24
N ILE A 119 -11.13 -11.57 -13.43
CA ILE A 119 -10.19 -11.42 -14.53
C ILE A 119 -10.88 -11.92 -15.81
N ASN A 120 -10.86 -11.14 -16.88
CA ASN A 120 -11.65 -11.40 -18.07
C ASN A 120 -11.00 -12.35 -19.09
N GLU A 121 -9.66 -12.52 -19.04
CA GLU A 121 -8.92 -13.31 -20.04
C GLU A 121 -7.68 -14.00 -19.43
N GLY A 122 -7.03 -14.86 -20.22
CA GLY A 122 -5.81 -15.57 -19.86
C GLY A 122 -6.02 -16.75 -18.92
N ALA A 123 -4.91 -17.27 -18.37
CA ALA A 123 -4.90 -18.46 -17.52
C ALA A 123 -5.69 -18.28 -16.20
N TYR A 124 -5.84 -17.06 -15.75
CA TYR A 124 -6.57 -16.69 -14.53
C TYR A 124 -8.00 -16.20 -14.78
N LYS A 125 -8.55 -16.38 -16.01
CA LYS A 125 -9.92 -15.99 -16.33
C LYS A 125 -10.91 -16.53 -15.31
N GLY A 126 -11.80 -15.66 -14.82
CA GLY A 126 -12.80 -15.96 -13.79
C GLY A 126 -12.27 -16.00 -12.36
N LYS A 127 -10.95 -15.91 -12.15
CA LYS A 127 -10.38 -15.70 -10.81
C LYS A 127 -10.51 -14.24 -10.38
N PRO A 128 -10.52 -13.94 -9.08
CA PRO A 128 -10.61 -12.55 -8.61
C PRO A 128 -9.39 -11.74 -9.06
N ASN A 129 -9.65 -10.50 -9.50
CA ASN A 129 -8.63 -9.48 -9.67
C ASN A 129 -8.17 -9.00 -8.29
N PRO A 130 -6.87 -9.04 -7.95
CA PRO A 130 -6.41 -8.72 -6.62
C PRO A 130 -6.32 -7.22 -6.29
N HIS A 131 -6.29 -6.33 -7.30
CA HIS A 131 -5.93 -4.90 -7.16
C HIS A 131 -7.07 -4.04 -6.58
N ALA A 132 -7.77 -4.57 -5.57
CA ALA A 132 -8.95 -3.91 -5.00
C ALA A 132 -8.63 -2.60 -4.28
N TRP A 133 -7.41 -2.43 -3.77
CA TRP A 133 -6.97 -1.17 -3.13
C TRP A 133 -7.00 0.04 -4.06
N MET A 134 -7.08 -0.16 -5.38
CA MET A 134 -7.21 0.93 -6.36
C MET A 134 -8.61 1.54 -6.40
N SER A 135 -9.60 0.93 -5.75
CA SER A 135 -10.95 1.47 -5.56
C SER A 135 -11.06 2.20 -4.23
N GLN A 136 -11.70 3.37 -4.23
CA GLN A 136 -12.01 4.09 -3.00
C GLN A 136 -12.86 3.26 -2.04
N GLU A 137 -13.92 2.61 -2.55
CA GLU A 137 -14.82 1.78 -1.76
C GLU A 137 -14.06 0.64 -1.08
N SER A 138 -13.25 -0.08 -1.85
CA SER A 138 -12.45 -1.18 -1.31
C SER A 138 -11.38 -0.70 -0.34
N ALA A 139 -10.75 0.45 -0.58
CA ALA A 139 -9.78 1.05 0.34
C ALA A 139 -10.39 1.32 1.72
N MET A 140 -11.67 1.73 1.79
CA MET A 140 -12.38 1.89 3.07
C MET A 140 -12.48 0.57 3.83
N ILE A 141 -12.76 -0.54 3.11
CA ILE A 141 -12.83 -1.89 3.69
C ILE A 141 -11.45 -2.31 4.21
N TYR A 142 -10.38 -2.09 3.43
CA TYR A 142 -9.00 -2.37 3.88
C TYR A 142 -8.66 -1.63 5.17
N ILE A 143 -8.96 -0.33 5.24
CA ILE A 143 -8.70 0.48 6.43
C ILE A 143 -9.51 -0.05 7.62
N ASP A 144 -10.79 -0.43 7.44
CA ASP A 144 -11.63 -0.99 8.50
C ASP A 144 -11.08 -2.35 8.97
N ASN A 145 -10.59 -3.19 8.07
CA ASN A 145 -9.97 -4.47 8.43
C ASN A 145 -8.66 -4.28 9.20
N ILE A 146 -7.84 -3.28 8.84
CA ILE A 146 -6.64 -2.91 9.61
C ILE A 146 -7.04 -2.45 11.02
N VAL A 147 -8.00 -1.53 11.14
CA VAL A 147 -8.49 -1.02 12.43
C VAL A 147 -9.02 -2.16 13.30
N LYS A 148 -9.84 -3.03 12.73
CA LYS A 148 -10.41 -4.21 13.42
C LYS A 148 -9.29 -5.15 13.90
N GLY A 149 -8.32 -5.43 13.05
CA GLY A 149 -7.19 -6.29 13.39
C GLY A 149 -6.31 -5.71 14.48
N PHE A 150 -5.93 -4.47 14.36
CA PHE A 150 -5.11 -3.78 15.36
C PHE A 150 -5.85 -3.69 16.70
N SER A 151 -7.12 -3.34 16.70
CA SER A 151 -7.93 -3.26 17.93
C SER A 151 -8.09 -4.62 18.61
N LYS A 152 -8.11 -5.71 17.83
CA LYS A 152 -8.20 -7.07 18.37
C LYS A 152 -6.90 -7.54 19.03
N TYR A 153 -5.75 -7.29 18.39
CA TYR A 153 -4.45 -7.82 18.81
C TYR A 153 -3.64 -6.85 19.69
N ASP A 154 -4.00 -5.56 19.68
CA ASP A 154 -3.47 -4.53 20.57
C ASP A 154 -4.59 -3.64 21.14
N PRO A 155 -5.45 -4.19 21.99
CA PRO A 155 -6.66 -3.53 22.47
C PRO A 155 -6.39 -2.26 23.29
N LYS A 156 -5.22 -2.12 23.92
CA LYS A 156 -4.86 -0.92 24.70
C LYS A 156 -4.82 0.34 23.82
N ASN A 157 -4.49 0.20 22.52
CA ASN A 157 -4.38 1.29 21.57
C ASN A 157 -5.60 1.40 20.62
N ALA A 158 -6.68 0.61 20.84
CA ALA A 158 -7.85 0.56 19.95
C ALA A 158 -8.46 1.94 19.65
N LYS A 159 -8.55 2.84 20.63
CA LYS A 159 -9.05 4.22 20.43
C LYS A 159 -8.18 5.04 19.45
N VAL A 160 -6.87 4.81 19.45
CA VAL A 160 -5.95 5.47 18.51
C VAL A 160 -6.21 4.97 17.11
N TYR A 161 -6.31 3.65 16.92
CA TYR A 161 -6.57 3.03 15.63
C TYR A 161 -7.90 3.46 15.01
N LEU A 162 -8.97 3.48 15.80
CA LEU A 162 -10.29 3.96 15.38
C LEU A 162 -10.24 5.42 14.90
N ARG A 163 -9.63 6.32 15.69
CA ARG A 163 -9.48 7.73 15.33
C ARG A 163 -8.65 7.92 14.06
N ASN A 164 -7.51 7.24 13.97
CA ASN A 164 -6.60 7.35 12.84
C ASN A 164 -7.22 6.77 11.56
N GLY A 165 -7.88 5.61 11.65
CA GLY A 165 -8.59 5.00 10.53
C GLY A 165 -9.68 5.91 9.96
N LYS A 166 -10.50 6.53 10.83
CA LYS A 166 -11.49 7.52 10.40
C LYS A 166 -10.85 8.68 9.63
N LYS A 167 -9.82 9.32 10.20
CA LYS A 167 -9.11 10.43 9.55
C LYS A 167 -8.47 10.02 8.23
N TYR A 168 -7.95 8.79 8.16
CA TYR A 168 -7.29 8.31 6.95
C TYR A 168 -8.30 8.06 5.83
N LYS A 169 -9.48 7.51 6.14
CA LYS A 169 -10.59 7.36 5.17
C LYS A 169 -11.04 8.73 4.61
N GLU A 170 -11.11 9.75 5.44
CA GLU A 170 -11.42 11.13 5.00
C GLU A 170 -10.36 11.66 4.02
N LYS A 171 -9.06 11.41 4.28
CA LYS A 171 -7.97 11.79 3.36
C LYS A 171 -8.06 11.06 2.02
N VAL A 172 -8.31 9.75 2.01
CA VAL A 172 -8.49 8.98 0.76
C VAL A 172 -9.64 9.56 -0.07
N SER A 173 -10.79 9.84 0.57
CA SER A 173 -11.96 10.43 -0.10
C SER A 173 -11.65 11.82 -0.68
N SER A 174 -10.93 12.66 0.05
CA SER A 174 -10.59 14.03 -0.39
C SER A 174 -9.68 14.06 -1.61
N ILE A 175 -8.87 13.02 -1.83
CA ILE A 175 -8.01 12.90 -3.01
C ILE A 175 -8.80 12.37 -4.21
N ILE A 176 -9.59 11.33 -4.02
CA ILE A 176 -10.24 10.62 -5.14
C ILE A 176 -11.42 11.39 -5.71
N GLN A 177 -12.21 12.07 -4.87
CA GLN A 177 -13.44 12.71 -5.32
C GLN A 177 -13.22 13.78 -6.41
N PRO A 178 -12.29 14.74 -6.29
CA PRO A 178 -12.05 15.74 -7.34
C PRO A 178 -11.59 15.11 -8.66
N LEU A 179 -10.79 14.05 -8.60
CA LEU A 179 -10.25 13.35 -9.76
C LEU A 179 -11.35 12.59 -10.51
N LYS A 180 -12.24 11.94 -9.78
CA LYS A 180 -13.43 11.30 -10.34
C LYS A 180 -14.32 12.30 -11.05
N GLU A 181 -14.56 13.46 -10.44
CA GLU A 181 -15.35 14.55 -11.05
C GLU A 181 -14.70 15.08 -12.33
N ALA A 182 -13.35 15.20 -12.36
CA ALA A 182 -12.62 15.61 -13.55
C ALA A 182 -12.79 14.60 -14.70
N ILE A 183 -12.65 13.30 -14.44
CA ILE A 183 -12.85 12.25 -15.44
C ILE A 183 -14.30 12.22 -15.95
N LEU A 184 -15.27 12.41 -15.08
CA LEU A 184 -16.68 12.40 -15.48
C LEU A 184 -17.08 13.56 -16.40
N LYS A 185 -16.27 14.62 -16.51
CA LYS A 185 -16.43 15.70 -17.50
C LYS A 185 -15.92 15.34 -18.90
N ILE A 186 -15.08 14.29 -19.02
CA ILE A 186 -14.59 13.80 -20.31
C ILE A 186 -15.73 13.05 -21.00
N PRO A 187 -15.94 13.20 -22.33
CA PRO A 187 -16.94 12.45 -23.07
C PRO A 187 -16.78 10.92 -22.90
N GLU A 188 -17.87 10.19 -22.74
CA GLU A 188 -17.85 8.75 -22.43
C GLU A 188 -17.09 7.91 -23.46
N ASN A 189 -17.18 8.28 -24.74
CA ASN A 189 -16.47 7.61 -25.83
C ASN A 189 -14.95 7.80 -25.77
N LYS A 190 -14.44 8.80 -25.03
CA LYS A 190 -13.01 9.09 -24.81
C LYS A 190 -12.50 8.53 -23.48
N ARG A 191 -13.35 7.96 -22.64
CA ARG A 191 -12.97 7.41 -21.32
C ARG A 191 -12.37 6.02 -21.43
N TRP A 192 -11.18 5.91 -22.02
CA TRP A 192 -10.44 4.66 -22.12
C TRP A 192 -9.19 4.69 -21.24
N LEU A 193 -9.03 3.68 -20.41
CA LEU A 193 -7.80 3.41 -19.68
C LEU A 193 -7.10 2.24 -20.37
N VAL A 194 -5.98 2.53 -21.02
CA VAL A 194 -5.14 1.51 -21.65
C VAL A 194 -3.87 1.37 -20.85
N SER A 195 -3.60 0.17 -20.35
CA SER A 195 -2.46 -0.16 -19.48
C SER A 195 -1.68 -1.37 -19.99
N CYS A 196 -0.56 -1.68 -19.35
CA CYS A 196 0.18 -2.90 -19.65
C CYS A 196 -0.52 -4.11 -19.07
N GLU A 197 -0.84 -4.10 -17.78
CA GLU A 197 -1.55 -5.16 -17.08
C GLU A 197 -2.98 -4.74 -16.74
N GLY A 198 -3.89 -5.71 -16.60
CA GLY A 198 -5.27 -5.48 -16.17
C GLY A 198 -5.41 -5.16 -14.67
N ALA A 199 -4.54 -4.30 -14.14
CA ALA A 199 -4.43 -4.00 -12.72
C ALA A 199 -5.40 -2.92 -12.23
N PHE A 200 -6.10 -2.22 -13.12
CA PHE A 200 -6.90 -1.03 -12.79
C PHE A 200 -8.41 -1.25 -12.84
N SER A 201 -8.90 -2.48 -12.96
CA SER A 201 -10.32 -2.76 -13.19
C SER A 201 -11.25 -2.14 -12.13
N TYR A 202 -10.85 -2.14 -10.85
CA TYR A 202 -11.63 -1.50 -9.78
C TYR A 202 -11.65 0.03 -9.91
N LEU A 203 -10.51 0.65 -10.23
CA LEU A 203 -10.41 2.09 -10.49
C LEU A 203 -11.23 2.46 -11.73
N ALA A 204 -11.09 1.69 -12.83
CA ALA A 204 -11.83 1.90 -14.07
C ALA A 204 -13.35 1.85 -13.84
N ARG A 205 -13.83 0.87 -13.08
CA ARG A 205 -15.23 0.79 -12.66
C ARG A 205 -15.66 2.07 -11.92
N ASP A 206 -14.92 2.47 -10.90
CA ASP A 206 -15.28 3.60 -10.04
C ASP A 206 -15.28 4.93 -10.80
N PHE A 207 -14.41 5.06 -11.80
CA PHE A 207 -14.25 6.25 -12.64
C PHE A 207 -15.05 6.18 -13.96
N LYS A 208 -15.79 5.09 -14.19
CA LYS A 208 -16.53 4.82 -15.43
C LYS A 208 -15.64 4.90 -16.66
N LEU A 209 -14.45 4.34 -16.58
CA LEU A 209 -13.52 4.15 -17.68
C LEU A 209 -13.76 2.78 -18.33
N LYS A 210 -13.60 2.70 -19.66
CA LYS A 210 -13.44 1.45 -20.38
C LYS A 210 -12.01 1.02 -20.27
N GLU A 211 -11.76 -0.27 -20.04
CA GLU A 211 -10.43 -0.81 -19.83
C GLU A 211 -9.95 -1.61 -21.06
N LEU A 212 -8.68 -1.41 -21.42
CA LEU A 212 -7.96 -2.22 -22.40
C LEU A 212 -6.53 -2.42 -21.87
N TYR A 213 -5.99 -3.63 -21.94
CA TYR A 213 -4.65 -3.91 -21.45
C TYR A 213 -3.92 -4.91 -22.36
N LEU A 214 -2.58 -4.88 -22.30
CA LEU A 214 -1.72 -5.76 -23.07
C LEU A 214 -1.82 -7.20 -22.59
N TRP A 215 -1.68 -7.44 -21.29
CA TRP A 215 -1.76 -8.78 -20.69
C TRP A 215 -2.64 -8.82 -19.43
N PRO A 216 -3.25 -9.98 -19.19
CA PRO A 216 -4.01 -10.18 -17.97
C PRO A 216 -3.08 -10.32 -16.75
N ILE A 217 -3.67 -10.17 -15.59
CA ILE A 217 -3.01 -10.28 -14.29
C ILE A 217 -2.32 -11.65 -14.12
N ASN A 218 -1.15 -11.66 -13.48
CA ASN A 218 -0.33 -12.84 -13.24
C ASN A 218 0.11 -13.56 -14.54
N SER A 219 0.18 -12.86 -15.67
CA SER A 219 0.61 -13.48 -16.92
C SER A 219 2.11 -13.75 -16.91
N GLU A 220 2.50 -15.02 -17.14
CA GLU A 220 3.90 -15.40 -17.33
C GLU A 220 4.49 -14.84 -18.65
N GLN A 221 3.63 -14.59 -19.64
CA GLN A 221 4.02 -14.03 -20.93
C GLN A 221 3.50 -12.61 -21.07
N GLN A 222 4.40 -11.65 -21.04
CA GLN A 222 4.13 -10.23 -21.12
C GLN A 222 4.66 -9.64 -22.42
N GLY A 223 3.84 -8.80 -23.07
CA GLY A 223 4.25 -8.09 -24.28
C GLY A 223 4.43 -8.98 -25.53
N THR A 224 3.71 -10.10 -25.62
CA THR A 224 3.78 -10.95 -26.84
C THR A 224 3.25 -10.21 -28.05
N PRO A 225 3.69 -10.58 -29.30
CA PRO A 225 3.17 -9.95 -30.54
C PRO A 225 1.64 -9.99 -30.64
N GLN A 226 0.99 -11.05 -30.15
CA GLN A 226 -0.46 -11.18 -30.14
C GLN A 226 -1.12 -10.18 -29.19
N GLN A 227 -0.54 -9.99 -27.99
CA GLN A 227 -1.02 -9.02 -27.01
C GLN A 227 -0.85 -7.59 -27.51
N VAL A 228 0.29 -7.26 -28.12
CA VAL A 228 0.54 -5.96 -28.75
C VAL A 228 -0.44 -5.70 -29.87
N ARG A 229 -0.64 -6.67 -30.78
CA ARG A 229 -1.59 -6.56 -31.90
C ARG A 229 -3.02 -6.29 -31.40
N LYS A 230 -3.48 -7.05 -30.40
CA LYS A 230 -4.80 -6.86 -29.80
C LYS A 230 -5.02 -5.41 -29.35
N VAL A 231 -4.02 -4.81 -28.70
CA VAL A 231 -4.13 -3.43 -28.20
C VAL A 231 -4.02 -2.42 -29.32
N ILE A 232 -3.16 -2.62 -30.34
CA ILE A 232 -3.10 -1.77 -31.54
C ILE A 232 -4.47 -1.72 -32.22
N ASP A 233 -5.09 -2.87 -32.45
CA ASP A 233 -6.42 -2.97 -33.06
C ASP A 233 -7.48 -2.25 -32.22
N GLY A 234 -7.45 -2.45 -30.89
CA GLY A 234 -8.35 -1.78 -29.95
C GLY A 234 -8.19 -0.26 -29.93
N VAL A 235 -6.97 0.23 -29.94
CA VAL A 235 -6.62 1.67 -29.98
C VAL A 235 -7.14 2.31 -31.27
N ASN A 236 -6.88 1.69 -32.43
CA ASN A 236 -7.32 2.20 -33.71
C ASN A 236 -8.83 2.18 -33.87
N ASN A 237 -9.50 1.08 -33.49
CA ASN A 237 -10.95 0.92 -33.61
C ASN A 237 -11.75 1.89 -32.72
N ASN A 238 -11.17 2.34 -31.63
CA ASN A 238 -11.84 3.23 -30.65
C ASN A 238 -11.28 4.65 -30.65
N ASN A 239 -10.32 4.98 -31.52
CA ASN A 239 -9.62 6.27 -31.58
C ASN A 239 -9.08 6.69 -30.20
N ILE A 240 -8.38 5.77 -29.55
CA ILE A 240 -7.80 6.02 -28.21
C ILE A 240 -6.56 6.88 -28.36
N GLU A 241 -6.46 7.94 -27.54
CA GLU A 241 -5.45 8.98 -27.70
C GLU A 241 -4.22 8.78 -26.78
N VAL A 242 -4.32 7.90 -25.75
CA VAL A 242 -3.27 7.73 -24.73
C VAL A 242 -3.19 6.30 -24.19
N ILE A 243 -1.96 5.85 -23.94
CA ILE A 243 -1.61 4.54 -23.38
C ILE A 243 -0.67 4.74 -22.20
N PHE A 244 -0.86 3.98 -21.14
CA PHE A 244 -0.02 4.02 -19.95
C PHE A 244 0.65 2.66 -19.71
N CYS A 245 1.53 2.58 -18.71
CA CYS A 245 2.08 1.32 -18.23
C CYS A 245 2.38 1.42 -16.73
N GLU A 246 2.35 0.31 -16.03
CA GLU A 246 2.69 0.24 -14.60
C GLU A 246 4.20 0.42 -14.39
N SER A 247 4.56 1.04 -13.25
CA SER A 247 5.96 1.32 -12.92
C SER A 247 6.79 0.07 -12.56
N THR A 248 6.14 -1.05 -12.29
CA THR A 248 6.77 -2.31 -11.85
C THR A 248 7.04 -3.30 -12.97
N VAL A 249 6.58 -3.00 -14.20
CA VAL A 249 6.72 -3.88 -15.38
C VAL A 249 7.46 -3.19 -16.53
N ASN A 250 7.85 -3.97 -17.56
CA ASN A 250 8.48 -3.43 -18.75
C ASN A 250 7.48 -2.65 -19.62
N ASN A 251 7.76 -1.40 -19.90
CA ASN A 251 6.90 -0.51 -20.69
C ASN A 251 7.19 -0.49 -22.21
N ASP A 252 8.16 -1.25 -22.71
CA ASP A 252 8.48 -1.29 -24.15
C ASP A 252 7.29 -1.72 -25.02
N PRO A 253 6.46 -2.70 -24.65
CA PRO A 253 5.26 -3.06 -25.38
C PRO A 253 4.24 -1.93 -25.50
N ALA A 254 4.01 -1.16 -24.44
CA ALA A 254 3.13 0.01 -24.48
C ALA A 254 3.67 1.11 -25.39
N LYS A 255 4.98 1.38 -25.34
CA LYS A 255 5.66 2.32 -26.25
C LYS A 255 5.62 1.82 -27.70
N GLN A 256 5.65 0.50 -27.93
CA GLN A 256 5.49 -0.06 -29.27
C GLN A 256 4.08 0.25 -29.80
N VAL A 257 3.03 -0.01 -29.00
CA VAL A 257 1.66 0.34 -29.41
C VAL A 257 1.54 1.83 -29.74
N ALA A 258 2.13 2.71 -28.89
CA ALA A 258 2.12 4.15 -29.15
C ALA A 258 2.81 4.52 -30.47
N ARG A 259 3.94 3.86 -30.82
CA ARG A 259 4.63 4.09 -32.11
C ARG A 259 3.86 3.58 -33.33
N GLU A 260 3.08 2.54 -33.17
CA GLU A 260 2.32 1.88 -34.26
C GLU A 260 0.88 2.40 -34.38
N THR A 261 0.46 3.35 -33.55
CA THR A 261 -0.85 3.97 -33.56
C THR A 261 -0.73 5.50 -33.50
N SER A 262 -1.88 6.21 -33.47
CA SER A 262 -1.94 7.65 -33.22
C SER A 262 -1.91 8.01 -31.71
N ALA A 263 -1.89 7.03 -30.81
CA ALA A 263 -1.91 7.27 -29.37
C ALA A 263 -0.54 7.70 -28.83
N ASN A 264 -0.54 8.57 -27.83
CA ASN A 264 0.66 8.96 -27.11
C ASN A 264 0.94 8.01 -25.94
N TYR A 265 2.21 7.86 -25.56
CA TYR A 265 2.57 7.21 -24.30
C TYR A 265 2.42 8.22 -23.16
N GLY A 266 1.44 8.00 -22.28
CA GLY A 266 1.06 8.90 -21.19
C GLY A 266 1.90 8.77 -19.91
N GLY A 267 2.83 7.82 -19.86
CA GLY A 267 3.74 7.65 -18.74
C GLY A 267 3.38 6.48 -17.82
N PHE A 268 3.94 6.52 -16.61
CA PHE A 268 3.76 5.46 -15.62
C PHE A 268 2.53 5.68 -14.75
N LEU A 269 1.84 4.56 -14.45
CA LEU A 269 0.85 4.45 -13.39
C LEU A 269 1.46 3.62 -12.25
N TYR A 270 1.07 3.92 -11.02
CA TYR A 270 1.56 3.22 -9.84
C TYR A 270 0.42 2.40 -9.25
N VAL A 271 0.68 1.12 -8.94
CA VAL A 271 -0.32 0.20 -8.40
C VAL A 271 0.27 -0.73 -7.34
N ASP A 272 1.28 -1.54 -7.66
CA ASP A 272 1.75 -2.66 -6.84
C ASP A 272 2.78 -2.29 -5.79
N SER A 273 3.44 -1.15 -5.96
CA SER A 273 4.52 -0.73 -5.09
C SER A 273 4.59 0.77 -4.91
N LEU A 274 4.94 1.18 -3.71
CA LEU A 274 5.34 2.56 -3.45
C LEU A 274 6.77 2.80 -3.93
N SER A 275 7.11 4.06 -4.18
CA SER A 275 8.48 4.48 -4.42
C SER A 275 9.27 4.57 -3.11
N LYS A 276 10.58 4.81 -3.22
CA LYS A 276 11.38 5.28 -2.09
C LYS A 276 10.87 6.64 -1.62
N TYR A 277 11.35 7.05 -0.43
CA TYR A 277 10.93 8.30 0.22
C TYR A 277 11.08 9.54 -0.67
N ASP A 278 12.13 9.61 -1.46
CA ASP A 278 12.47 10.69 -2.40
C ASP A 278 11.87 10.51 -3.81
N GLY A 279 11.10 9.47 -4.00
CA GLY A 279 10.46 9.15 -5.28
C GLY A 279 9.04 9.75 -5.43
N PRO A 280 8.38 9.49 -6.56
CA PRO A 280 7.11 10.15 -6.91
C PRO A 280 5.90 9.72 -6.07
N VAL A 281 5.91 8.49 -5.54
CA VAL A 281 4.75 7.93 -4.80
C VAL A 281 5.21 7.25 -3.50
N PRO A 282 5.74 8.00 -2.52
CA PRO A 282 6.24 7.43 -1.27
C PRO A 282 5.14 6.96 -0.32
N THR A 283 3.87 7.31 -0.59
CA THR A 283 2.70 6.94 0.22
C THR A 283 1.55 6.44 -0.66
N TYR A 284 0.63 5.71 -0.07
CA TYR A 284 -0.59 5.26 -0.77
C TYR A 284 -1.46 6.45 -1.24
N LEU A 285 -1.53 7.52 -0.48
CA LEU A 285 -2.25 8.74 -0.89
C LEU A 285 -1.61 9.35 -2.14
N GLU A 286 -0.27 9.43 -2.20
CA GLU A 286 0.44 9.90 -3.39
C GLU A 286 0.29 8.93 -4.58
N LEU A 287 0.29 7.61 -4.33
CA LEU A 287 0.03 6.62 -5.37
C LEU A 287 -1.34 6.85 -6.02
N LEU A 288 -2.39 7.00 -5.22
CA LEU A 288 -3.75 7.29 -5.72
C LEU A 288 -3.80 8.62 -6.47
N ARG A 289 -3.22 9.68 -5.89
CA ARG A 289 -3.22 11.02 -6.48
C ARG A 289 -2.47 11.04 -7.81
N VAL A 290 -1.20 10.62 -7.81
CA VAL A 290 -0.33 10.70 -9.00
C VAL A 290 -0.88 9.81 -10.13
N THR A 291 -1.29 8.58 -9.82
CA THR A 291 -1.87 7.68 -10.83
C THR A 291 -3.14 8.27 -11.44
N SER A 292 -4.05 8.78 -10.62
CA SER A 292 -5.31 9.35 -11.12
C SER A 292 -5.09 10.67 -11.87
N GLU A 293 -4.19 11.54 -11.41
CA GLU A 293 -3.80 12.77 -12.11
C GLU A 293 -3.15 12.48 -13.47
N THR A 294 -2.28 11.45 -13.54
CA THR A 294 -1.66 11.01 -14.79
C THR A 294 -2.72 10.54 -15.79
N ILE A 295 -3.71 9.76 -15.33
CA ILE A 295 -4.83 9.32 -16.17
C ILE A 295 -5.66 10.52 -16.66
N VAL A 296 -6.05 11.43 -15.75
CA VAL A 296 -6.83 12.63 -16.10
C VAL A 296 -6.08 13.48 -17.12
N SER A 297 -4.78 13.76 -16.86
CA SER A 297 -3.94 14.57 -17.74
C SER A 297 -3.81 13.95 -19.14
N GLY A 298 -3.58 12.64 -19.21
CA GLY A 298 -3.51 11.92 -20.47
C GLY A 298 -4.80 11.96 -21.28
N LEU A 299 -5.94 11.72 -20.60
CA LEU A 299 -7.25 11.74 -21.25
C LEU A 299 -7.68 13.14 -21.72
N LEU A 300 -7.14 14.21 -21.12
CA LEU A 300 -7.36 15.60 -21.53
C LEU A 300 -6.37 16.09 -22.59
N GLY A 301 -5.41 15.26 -22.99
CA GLY A 301 -4.36 15.63 -23.96
C GLY A 301 -3.32 16.61 -23.42
N ASN A 302 -3.18 16.72 -22.10
CA ASN A 302 -2.26 17.64 -21.44
C ASN A 302 -0.84 17.07 -21.23
N ASN A 303 -0.58 15.86 -21.70
CA ASN A 303 0.73 15.22 -21.67
C ASN A 303 1.56 15.71 -22.87
N LYS A 304 2.15 16.91 -22.76
CA LYS A 304 3.17 17.41 -23.67
C LYS A 304 4.54 17.40 -23.01
#